data_532efa3e5fc21241cf167d11055f28b4
#
_entry.id   532efa3e5fc21241cf167d11055f28b4
#
_cell.length_a   1.000
_cell.length_b   1.000
_cell.length_c   1.000
_cell.angle_alpha   90.00
_cell.angle_beta   90.00
_cell.angle_gamma   90.00
#
_symmetry.space_group_name_H-M   'P 1'
#
loop_
_entity.id
_entity.type
_entity.pdbx_description
1 polymer ?
#
loop_
_entity_poly.entity_id
_entity_poly.type
_entity_poly.pdbx_seq_one_letter_code
_entity_poly.pdbx_strand_id
1 'polypeptide(L)'
;ETRTYQLNNRPAQDVAHQLRDLYPVEEVALTARGNQLIARGYPQVLDEIGTLIGTMDVAPRQLRITVRSGQHDNVQRRGGGVSAHGGVVSIQGQSRTTTTRRDSERQLMIQDGQSAHIHSGQVRTLPVVLQGGRNPAVLLQQVETRQGFVVTPQVISEAQIELNIMAFEDDPRDAIPGYDTEAVVTIRRVAAGEWVELGSARTTQQGRDSGITYQTSGGQQANQRFEVKVEVLR
;
A
#
# COMPACT_ATOMS: atom_id res chain seq x y z
N GLU A 1 25.14 6.81 -42.63
CA GLU A 1 24.05 5.92 -43.01
C GLU A 1 22.85 6.12 -42.10
N THR A 2 21.65 5.82 -42.59
CA THR A 2 20.44 5.88 -41.78
C THR A 2 19.72 4.53 -41.88
N ARG A 3 19.36 3.95 -40.75
CA ARG A 3 18.62 2.69 -40.67
C ARG A 3 17.38 2.85 -39.79
N THR A 4 16.34 2.10 -40.13
CA THR A 4 15.10 2.05 -39.36
C THR A 4 14.95 0.65 -38.79
N TYR A 5 14.78 0.59 -37.47
CA TYR A 5 14.52 -0.66 -36.74
C TYR A 5 13.08 -0.66 -36.25
N GLN A 6 12.38 -1.76 -36.48
CA GLN A 6 11.02 -1.93 -36.01
C GLN A 6 11.01 -2.78 -34.74
N LEU A 7 10.44 -2.25 -33.67
CA LEU A 7 10.30 -2.92 -32.39
C LEU A 7 8.93 -3.59 -32.30
N ASN A 8 8.89 -4.77 -31.68
CA ASN A 8 7.67 -5.55 -31.55
C ASN A 8 7.14 -5.58 -30.13
N ASN A 9 8.03 -5.45 -29.14
CA ASN A 9 7.70 -5.69 -27.75
C ASN A 9 7.81 -4.45 -26.87
N ARG A 10 8.63 -3.48 -27.27
CA ARG A 10 8.89 -2.27 -26.50
C ARG A 10 8.65 -0.99 -27.28
N PRO A 11 8.20 0.10 -26.63
CA PRO A 11 8.14 1.41 -27.26
C PRO A 11 9.54 1.85 -27.72
N ALA A 12 9.64 2.40 -28.96
CA ALA A 12 10.93 2.85 -29.48
C ALA A 12 11.56 3.97 -28.65
N GLN A 13 10.76 4.72 -27.90
CA GLN A 13 11.25 5.79 -27.03
C GLN A 13 12.07 5.24 -25.85
N ASP A 14 11.64 4.12 -25.26
CA ASP A 14 12.36 3.50 -24.12
C ASP A 14 13.69 2.92 -24.58
N VAL A 15 13.70 2.25 -25.73
CA VAL A 15 14.93 1.70 -26.33
C VAL A 15 15.88 2.83 -26.77
N ALA A 16 15.35 3.90 -27.34
CA ALA A 16 16.15 5.07 -27.71
C ALA A 16 16.80 5.74 -26.50
N HIS A 17 16.12 5.78 -25.37
CA HIS A 17 16.66 6.33 -24.13
C HIS A 17 17.86 5.50 -23.64
N GLN A 18 17.72 4.18 -23.58
CA GLN A 18 18.77 3.27 -23.16
C GLN A 18 19.99 3.30 -24.12
N LEU A 19 19.73 3.41 -25.42
CA LEU A 19 20.82 3.52 -26.41
C LEU A 19 21.55 4.86 -26.31
N ARG A 20 20.90 5.96 -25.95
CA ARG A 20 21.56 7.26 -25.74
C ARG A 20 22.50 7.26 -24.53
N ASP A 21 22.26 6.41 -23.54
CA ASP A 21 23.15 6.24 -22.39
C ASP A 21 24.41 5.47 -22.77
N LEU A 22 24.37 4.68 -23.83
CA LEU A 22 25.50 3.87 -24.31
C LEU A 22 26.33 4.56 -25.42
N TYR A 23 25.65 5.33 -26.28
CA TYR A 23 26.29 5.97 -27.44
C TYR A 23 26.17 7.49 -27.35
N PRO A 24 27.25 8.23 -27.46
CA PRO A 24 27.22 9.69 -27.49
C PRO A 24 26.50 10.20 -28.75
N VAL A 25 25.87 11.38 -28.63
CA VAL A 25 25.08 11.98 -29.71
C VAL A 25 25.89 12.27 -30.96
N GLU A 26 27.20 12.43 -30.81
CA GLU A 26 28.14 12.67 -31.90
C GLU A 26 28.33 11.43 -32.79
N GLU A 27 28.17 10.23 -32.25
CA GLU A 27 28.35 8.96 -32.99
C GLU A 27 27.09 8.49 -33.63
N VAL A 28 25.94 8.67 -32.96
CA VAL A 28 24.67 8.23 -33.46
C VAL A 28 23.51 9.18 -33.06
N ALA A 29 22.75 9.59 -34.04
CA ALA A 29 21.49 10.32 -33.81
C ALA A 29 20.31 9.35 -33.82
N LEU A 30 19.57 9.30 -32.70
CA LEU A 30 18.43 8.42 -32.51
C LEU A 30 17.12 9.20 -32.49
N THR A 31 16.15 8.77 -33.29
CA THR A 31 14.78 9.32 -33.30
C THR A 31 13.80 8.18 -33.16
N ALA A 32 12.93 8.27 -32.14
CA ALA A 32 11.88 7.29 -31.88
C ALA A 32 10.52 7.81 -32.36
N ARG A 33 9.76 6.96 -33.03
CA ARG A 33 8.40 7.27 -33.48
C ARG A 33 7.50 6.03 -33.36
N GLY A 34 6.63 6.01 -32.39
CA GLY A 34 5.80 4.84 -32.10
C GLY A 34 6.64 3.61 -31.78
N ASN A 35 6.61 2.60 -32.62
CA ASN A 35 7.42 1.39 -32.53
C ASN A 35 8.62 1.36 -33.49
N GLN A 36 8.94 2.49 -34.13
CA GLN A 36 10.08 2.61 -35.05
C GLN A 36 11.19 3.43 -34.42
N LEU A 37 12.39 2.88 -34.44
CA LEU A 37 13.62 3.57 -34.06
C LEU A 37 14.44 3.85 -35.34
N ILE A 38 14.67 5.12 -35.59
CA ILE A 38 15.49 5.60 -36.70
C ILE A 38 16.84 5.98 -36.12
N ALA A 39 17.90 5.33 -36.57
CA ALA A 39 19.26 5.60 -36.19
C ALA A 39 20.10 6.08 -37.38
N ARG A 40 20.86 7.15 -37.16
CA ARG A 40 21.79 7.70 -38.16
C ARG A 40 23.20 7.74 -37.55
N GLY A 41 24.13 7.07 -38.21
CA GLY A 41 25.54 6.99 -37.73
C GLY A 41 26.42 6.24 -38.70
N TYR A 42 27.57 5.80 -38.21
CA TYR A 42 28.49 4.97 -38.96
C TYR A 42 27.96 3.55 -39.13
N PRO A 43 28.22 2.87 -40.26
CA PRO A 43 27.67 1.53 -40.52
C PRO A 43 27.96 0.52 -39.40
N GLN A 44 29.18 0.52 -38.86
CA GLN A 44 29.61 -0.39 -37.78
C GLN A 44 28.80 -0.19 -36.50
N VAL A 45 28.57 1.07 -36.12
CA VAL A 45 27.73 1.40 -34.92
C VAL A 45 26.29 1.01 -35.15
N LEU A 46 25.78 1.17 -36.38
CA LEU A 46 24.38 0.77 -36.70
C LEU A 46 24.22 -0.76 -36.69
N ASP A 47 25.22 -1.54 -37.07
CA ASP A 47 25.20 -3.01 -36.98
C ASP A 47 25.20 -3.47 -35.52
N GLU A 48 26.00 -2.83 -34.67
CA GLU A 48 26.02 -3.09 -33.23
C GLU A 48 24.66 -2.74 -32.57
N ILE A 49 24.14 -1.58 -32.88
CA ILE A 49 22.78 -1.16 -32.41
C ILE A 49 21.73 -2.18 -32.85
N GLY A 50 21.79 -2.67 -34.10
CA GLY A 50 20.85 -3.69 -34.56
C GLY A 50 20.90 -4.98 -33.76
N THR A 51 22.10 -5.41 -33.38
CA THR A 51 22.30 -6.57 -32.50
C THR A 51 21.77 -6.32 -31.08
N LEU A 52 22.05 -5.14 -30.52
CA LEU A 52 21.54 -4.74 -29.21
C LEU A 52 20.02 -4.66 -29.18
N ILE A 53 19.41 -4.05 -30.19
CA ILE A 53 17.93 -3.99 -30.30
C ILE A 53 17.34 -5.40 -30.28
N GLY A 54 17.94 -6.37 -30.99
CA GLY A 54 17.48 -7.76 -30.99
C GLY A 54 17.49 -8.40 -29.60
N THR A 55 18.39 -7.99 -28.71
CA THR A 55 18.45 -8.46 -27.32
C THR A 55 17.58 -7.67 -26.36
N MET A 56 17.31 -6.40 -26.68
CA MET A 56 16.53 -5.47 -25.84
C MET A 56 15.02 -5.54 -26.11
N ASP A 57 14.63 -5.87 -27.35
CA ASP A 57 13.20 -5.95 -27.77
C ASP A 57 12.55 -7.26 -27.29
N VAL A 58 12.60 -7.50 -26.01
CA VAL A 58 11.98 -8.66 -25.37
C VAL A 58 10.67 -8.22 -24.72
N ALA A 59 9.64 -9.07 -24.82
CA ALA A 59 8.36 -8.80 -24.19
C ALA A 59 8.53 -8.65 -22.68
N PRO A 60 8.09 -7.53 -22.10
CA PRO A 60 8.21 -7.31 -20.67
C PRO A 60 7.32 -8.31 -19.92
N ARG A 61 7.85 -8.84 -18.82
CA ARG A 61 7.14 -9.81 -18.00
C ARG A 61 5.92 -9.17 -17.36
N GLN A 62 4.83 -9.92 -17.28
CA GLN A 62 3.64 -9.53 -16.55
C GLN A 62 3.72 -10.09 -15.14
N LEU A 63 3.37 -9.28 -14.16
CA LEU A 63 3.41 -9.62 -12.75
C LEU A 63 2.02 -9.46 -12.15
N ARG A 64 1.65 -10.41 -11.30
CA ARG A 64 0.49 -10.29 -10.43
C ARG A 64 0.98 -9.96 -9.03
N ILE A 65 0.56 -8.83 -8.49
CA ILE A 65 0.91 -8.38 -7.16
C ILE A 65 -0.32 -8.43 -6.29
N THR A 66 -0.22 -9.16 -5.19
CA THR A 66 -1.27 -9.28 -4.19
C THR A 66 -0.74 -8.70 -2.89
N VAL A 67 -1.41 -7.70 -2.35
CA VAL A 67 -1.13 -7.12 -1.04
C VAL A 67 -2.25 -7.47 -0.09
N ARG A 68 -1.88 -7.98 1.08
CA ARG A 68 -2.78 -8.29 2.17
C ARG A 68 -2.45 -7.43 3.37
N SER A 69 -3.47 -6.76 3.93
CA SER A 69 -3.39 -6.12 5.24
C SER A 69 -4.24 -6.90 6.23
N GLY A 70 -3.68 -7.19 7.39
CA GLY A 70 -4.36 -7.84 8.49
C GLY A 70 -4.31 -6.97 9.73
N GLN A 71 -5.48 -6.60 10.27
CA GLN A 71 -5.63 -5.86 11.52
C GLN A 71 -6.23 -6.77 12.58
N HIS A 72 -5.61 -6.76 13.74
CA HIS A 72 -6.07 -7.52 14.90
C HIS A 72 -6.14 -6.62 16.12
N ASP A 73 -7.35 -6.30 16.56
CA ASP A 73 -7.61 -5.44 17.69
C ASP A 73 -8.13 -6.27 18.86
N ASN A 74 -7.55 -6.05 20.03
CA ASN A 74 -7.98 -6.63 21.29
C ASN A 74 -8.25 -5.53 22.30
N VAL A 75 -9.50 -5.35 22.64
CA VAL A 75 -9.96 -4.34 23.59
C VAL A 75 -10.44 -5.04 24.87
N GLN A 76 -9.76 -4.81 25.98
CA GLN A 76 -10.16 -5.28 27.29
C GLN A 76 -10.68 -4.11 28.11
N ARG A 77 -11.87 -4.25 28.65
CA ARG A 77 -12.46 -3.29 29.58
C ARG A 77 -12.85 -4.02 30.86
N ARG A 78 -12.36 -3.55 31.99
CA ARG A 78 -12.73 -4.03 33.32
C ARG A 78 -13.27 -2.85 34.10
N GLY A 79 -14.44 -3.00 34.67
CA GLY A 79 -15.06 -1.99 35.51
C GLY A 79 -15.66 -2.63 36.74
N GLY A 80 -15.58 -1.92 37.87
CA GLY A 80 -16.21 -2.31 39.12
C GLY A 80 -16.81 -1.08 39.81
N GLY A 81 -18.00 -1.25 40.35
CA GLY A 81 -18.67 -0.23 41.13
C GLY A 81 -19.25 -0.79 42.43
N VAL A 82 -19.28 0.04 43.46
CA VAL A 82 -19.95 -0.25 44.73
C VAL A 82 -21.15 0.66 44.83
N SER A 83 -22.31 0.08 45.01
CA SER A 83 -23.51 0.83 45.29
C SER A 83 -24.12 0.41 46.65
N ALA A 84 -24.50 1.40 47.45
CA ALA A 84 -25.17 1.20 48.72
C ALA A 84 -26.57 1.78 48.63
N HIS A 85 -27.59 0.93 48.84
CA HIS A 85 -28.98 1.36 48.87
C HIS A 85 -29.73 0.58 49.97
N GLY A 86 -30.38 1.29 50.87
CA GLY A 86 -31.19 0.66 51.93
C GLY A 86 -30.44 -0.27 52.88
N GLY A 87 -29.16 -0.01 53.20
CA GLY A 87 -28.35 -0.85 54.09
C GLY A 87 -27.71 -2.07 53.41
N VAL A 88 -27.91 -2.27 52.10
CA VAL A 88 -27.28 -3.34 51.34
C VAL A 88 -26.17 -2.75 50.46
N VAL A 89 -24.94 -3.27 50.64
CA VAL A 89 -23.80 -2.95 49.76
C VAL A 89 -23.72 -3.99 48.67
N SER A 90 -23.87 -3.58 47.42
CA SER A 90 -23.64 -4.44 46.26
C SER A 90 -22.39 -4.05 45.53
N ILE A 91 -21.54 -5.03 45.26
CA ILE A 91 -20.33 -4.90 44.47
C ILE A 91 -20.59 -5.52 43.10
N GLN A 92 -20.47 -4.71 42.07
CA GLN A 92 -20.62 -5.19 40.69
C GLN A 92 -19.28 -5.11 39.97
N GLY A 93 -18.84 -6.24 39.42
CA GLY A 93 -17.68 -6.31 38.56
C GLY A 93 -18.08 -6.70 37.15
N GLN A 94 -17.62 -5.98 36.16
CA GLN A 94 -17.83 -6.28 34.75
C GLN A 94 -16.48 -6.39 34.02
N SER A 95 -16.30 -7.48 33.30
CA SER A 95 -15.15 -7.66 32.41
C SER A 95 -15.66 -7.96 31.00
N ARG A 96 -15.20 -7.18 30.05
CA ARG A 96 -15.54 -7.37 28.63
C ARG A 96 -14.26 -7.39 27.80
N THR A 97 -14.09 -8.43 27.00
CA THR A 97 -13.04 -8.53 26.00
C THR A 97 -13.69 -8.55 24.63
N THR A 98 -13.29 -7.65 23.76
CA THR A 98 -13.72 -7.62 22.36
C THR A 98 -12.51 -7.80 21.48
N THR A 99 -12.55 -8.81 20.63
CA THR A 99 -11.52 -9.07 19.62
C THR A 99 -12.11 -8.80 18.25
N THR A 100 -11.50 -7.92 17.50
CA THR A 100 -11.88 -7.61 16.11
C THR A 100 -10.74 -8.02 15.20
N ARG A 101 -11.06 -8.73 14.13
CA ARG A 101 -10.13 -9.08 13.08
C ARG A 101 -10.68 -8.55 11.75
N ARG A 102 -9.83 -7.85 11.02
CA ARG A 102 -10.10 -7.37 9.68
C ARG A 102 -8.96 -7.82 8.78
N ASP A 103 -9.31 -8.48 7.69
CA ASP A 103 -8.36 -8.88 6.67
C ASP A 103 -8.82 -8.26 5.35
N SER A 104 -7.91 -7.67 4.62
CA SER A 104 -8.19 -7.08 3.31
C SER A 104 -7.11 -7.53 2.33
N GLU A 105 -7.54 -7.95 1.15
CA GLU A 105 -6.65 -8.40 0.09
C GLU A 105 -6.97 -7.64 -1.19
N ARG A 106 -5.93 -7.16 -1.86
CA ARG A 106 -6.01 -6.45 -3.14
C ARG A 106 -4.99 -6.97 -4.10
N GLN A 107 -5.42 -7.08 -5.34
CA GLN A 107 -4.61 -7.65 -6.40
C GLN A 107 -4.61 -6.71 -7.61
N LEU A 108 -3.45 -6.58 -8.23
CA LEU A 108 -3.31 -5.91 -9.51
C LEU A 108 -2.34 -6.66 -10.42
N MET A 109 -2.47 -6.44 -11.72
CA MET A 109 -1.54 -6.91 -12.73
C MET A 109 -0.74 -5.71 -13.24
N ILE A 110 0.56 -5.91 -13.39
CA ILE A 110 1.49 -4.85 -13.77
C ILE A 110 2.60 -5.43 -14.62
N GLN A 111 3.13 -4.60 -15.49
CA GLN A 111 4.29 -4.90 -16.30
C GLN A 111 5.58 -4.62 -15.54
N ASP A 112 6.59 -5.44 -15.72
CA ASP A 112 7.92 -5.27 -15.15
C ASP A 112 8.47 -3.86 -15.42
N GLY A 113 8.99 -3.21 -14.37
CA GLY A 113 9.53 -1.85 -14.42
C GLY A 113 8.49 -0.72 -14.47
N GLN A 114 7.19 -1.00 -14.52
CA GLN A 114 6.14 0.01 -14.52
C GLN A 114 5.60 0.26 -13.11
N SER A 115 5.02 1.45 -12.89
CA SER A 115 4.35 1.78 -11.63
C SER A 115 2.84 1.65 -11.78
N ALA A 116 2.21 1.05 -10.78
CA ALA A 116 0.76 0.99 -10.71
C ALA A 116 0.26 1.23 -9.29
N HIS A 117 -1.00 1.66 -9.18
CA HIS A 117 -1.66 1.86 -7.91
C HIS A 117 -3.07 1.30 -7.94
N ILE A 118 -3.51 0.82 -6.80
CA ILE A 118 -4.90 0.45 -6.54
C ILE A 118 -5.31 1.02 -5.20
N HIS A 119 -6.46 1.66 -5.16
CA HIS A 119 -7.04 2.15 -3.91
C HIS A 119 -8.56 1.97 -3.93
N SER A 120 -9.12 1.84 -2.75
CA SER A 120 -10.55 1.90 -2.50
C SER A 120 -10.81 2.86 -1.35
N GLY A 121 -11.92 3.57 -1.38
CA GLY A 121 -12.30 4.54 -0.36
C GLY A 121 -13.76 4.43 0.02
N GLN A 122 -14.08 4.92 1.22
CA GLN A 122 -15.45 5.09 1.70
C GLN A 122 -15.62 6.51 2.22
N VAL A 123 -16.74 7.11 1.87
CA VAL A 123 -17.15 8.38 2.46
C VAL A 123 -18.24 8.07 3.50
N ARG A 124 -17.98 8.42 4.75
CA ARG A 124 -18.93 8.28 5.84
C ARG A 124 -19.36 9.63 6.35
N THR A 125 -20.64 9.81 6.59
CA THR A 125 -21.16 10.99 7.25
C THR A 125 -21.33 10.70 8.73
N LEU A 126 -20.58 11.39 9.57
CA LEU A 126 -20.60 11.21 11.02
C LEU A 126 -21.29 12.40 11.68
N PRO A 127 -22.21 12.18 12.62
CA PRO A 127 -22.80 13.25 13.40
C PRO A 127 -21.80 13.73 14.46
N VAL A 128 -21.45 15.00 14.43
CA VAL A 128 -20.69 15.68 15.48
C VAL A 128 -21.66 16.44 16.35
N VAL A 129 -21.76 16.07 17.62
CA VAL A 129 -22.61 16.78 18.57
C VAL A 129 -21.83 17.95 19.16
N LEU A 130 -22.26 19.16 18.84
CA LEU A 130 -21.77 20.35 19.49
C LEU A 130 -22.60 20.62 20.74
N GLN A 131 -22.03 20.37 21.90
CA GLN A 131 -22.64 20.76 23.17
C GLN A 131 -22.49 22.27 23.36
N GLY A 132 -23.54 22.99 23.12
CA GLY A 132 -23.62 24.42 23.36
C GLY A 132 -24.94 24.76 24.03
N GLY A 133 -24.95 24.95 25.35
CA GLY A 133 -26.09 25.46 26.11
C GLY A 133 -27.37 24.61 26.06
N ARG A 134 -28.54 25.25 26.04
CA ARG A 134 -29.87 24.60 26.10
C ARG A 134 -30.28 23.90 24.77
N ASN A 135 -29.61 24.13 23.69
CA ASN A 135 -29.91 23.54 22.39
C ASN A 135 -28.65 22.83 21.80
N PRO A 136 -28.56 21.51 21.91
CA PRO A 136 -27.47 20.80 21.24
C PRO A 136 -27.69 20.86 19.72
N ALA A 137 -26.63 21.28 18.99
CA ALA A 137 -26.61 21.25 17.54
C ALA A 137 -25.85 20.01 17.07
N VAL A 138 -26.39 19.34 16.06
CA VAL A 138 -25.71 18.23 15.37
C VAL A 138 -25.18 18.73 14.06
N LEU A 139 -23.85 18.69 13.91
CA LEU A 139 -23.18 18.94 12.65
C LEU A 139 -22.86 17.61 11.98
N LEU A 140 -23.14 17.49 10.69
CA LEU A 140 -22.76 16.30 9.92
C LEU A 140 -21.40 16.57 9.27
N GLN A 141 -20.41 15.74 9.61
CA GLN A 141 -19.08 15.81 9.01
C GLN A 141 -18.84 14.60 8.11
N GLN A 142 -18.37 14.85 6.89
CA GLN A 142 -17.95 13.80 5.99
C GLN A 142 -16.49 13.45 6.26
N VAL A 143 -16.23 12.16 6.44
CA VAL A 143 -14.89 11.59 6.59
C VAL A 143 -14.66 10.60 5.46
N GLU A 144 -13.62 10.84 4.67
CA GLU A 144 -13.18 9.93 3.62
C GLU A 144 -12.03 9.08 4.15
N THR A 145 -12.16 7.76 4.06
CA THR A 145 -11.11 6.80 4.39
C THR A 145 -10.64 6.10 3.13
N ARG A 146 -9.34 5.91 3.00
CA ARG A 146 -8.71 5.28 1.83
C ARG A 146 -7.82 4.14 2.26
N GLN A 147 -7.72 3.15 1.41
CA GLN A 147 -6.86 1.99 1.61
C GLN A 147 -6.38 1.47 0.26
N GLY A 148 -5.11 1.11 0.18
CA GLY A 148 -4.54 0.66 -1.09
C GLY A 148 -3.04 0.54 -1.06
N PHE A 149 -2.46 0.44 -2.25
CA PHE A 149 -1.02 0.43 -2.42
C PHE A 149 -0.59 1.00 -3.78
N VAL A 150 0.63 1.49 -3.81
CA VAL A 150 1.39 1.87 -5.00
C VAL A 150 2.59 0.96 -5.07
N VAL A 151 2.91 0.44 -6.24
CA VAL A 151 4.03 -0.49 -6.41
C VAL A 151 4.72 -0.32 -7.74
N THR A 152 6.05 -0.46 -7.71
CA THR A 152 6.91 -0.55 -8.89
C THR A 152 7.78 -1.79 -8.73
N PRO A 153 7.44 -2.90 -9.40
CA PRO A 153 8.24 -4.11 -9.40
C PRO A 153 9.36 -4.02 -10.42
N GLN A 154 10.48 -4.66 -10.12
CA GLN A 154 11.59 -4.88 -11.04
C GLN A 154 12.08 -6.32 -10.93
N VAL A 155 11.96 -7.08 -11.99
CA VAL A 155 12.45 -8.45 -12.04
C VAL A 155 13.98 -8.43 -12.15
N ILE A 156 14.66 -8.89 -11.12
CA ILE A 156 16.13 -8.99 -11.10
C ILE A 156 16.57 -10.32 -11.72
N SER A 157 15.87 -11.40 -11.40
CA SER A 157 16.10 -12.73 -11.94
C SER A 157 14.81 -13.52 -11.96
N GLU A 158 14.84 -14.78 -12.43
CA GLU A 158 13.67 -15.65 -12.41
C GLU A 158 13.15 -15.94 -10.98
N ALA A 159 14.03 -15.88 -9.99
CA ALA A 159 13.71 -16.17 -8.60
C ALA A 159 13.53 -14.92 -7.72
N GLN A 160 13.98 -13.74 -8.17
CA GLN A 160 14.02 -12.55 -7.34
C GLN A 160 13.42 -11.33 -8.04
N ILE A 161 12.54 -10.67 -7.33
CA ILE A 161 11.85 -9.45 -7.76
C ILE A 161 12.10 -8.37 -6.71
N GLU A 162 12.57 -7.21 -7.12
CA GLU A 162 12.67 -6.04 -6.27
C GLU A 162 11.35 -5.27 -6.35
N LEU A 163 10.80 -4.94 -5.19
CA LEU A 163 9.57 -4.18 -5.06
C LEU A 163 9.86 -2.86 -4.37
N ASN A 164 9.54 -1.76 -5.01
CA ASN A 164 9.33 -0.48 -4.36
C ASN A 164 7.83 -0.36 -4.11
N ILE A 165 7.41 -0.41 -2.84
CA ILE A 165 6.00 -0.47 -2.49
C ILE A 165 5.67 0.48 -1.34
N MET A 166 4.53 1.16 -1.50
CA MET A 166 3.86 1.92 -0.44
C MET A 166 2.45 1.35 -0.28
N ALA A 167 2.16 0.77 0.88
CA ALA A 167 0.82 0.33 1.25
C ALA A 167 0.29 1.22 2.37
N PHE A 168 -1.00 1.54 2.33
CA PHE A 168 -1.67 2.41 3.29
C PHE A 168 -3.10 1.94 3.58
N GLU A 169 -3.54 2.20 4.79
CA GLU A 169 -4.88 1.89 5.26
C GLU A 169 -5.33 2.95 6.26
N ASP A 170 -6.50 3.55 6.01
CA ASP A 170 -7.18 4.46 6.91
C ASP A 170 -8.26 3.70 7.67
N ASP A 171 -8.18 3.66 8.99
CA ASP A 171 -9.21 3.06 9.85
C ASP A 171 -10.08 4.16 10.48
N PRO A 172 -11.40 4.19 10.18
CA PRO A 172 -12.26 5.22 10.71
C PRO A 172 -12.47 5.00 12.21
N ARG A 173 -12.32 6.07 12.99
CA ARG A 173 -12.62 6.06 14.42
C ARG A 173 -14.13 5.98 14.66
N ASP A 174 -14.54 5.11 15.56
CA ASP A 174 -15.90 5.08 16.02
C ASP A 174 -16.18 6.28 16.96
N ALA A 175 -17.28 6.97 16.74
CA ALA A 175 -17.83 8.05 17.55
C ALA A 175 -17.07 9.41 17.58
N ILE A 176 -15.92 9.53 16.93
CA ILE A 176 -15.19 10.80 16.79
C ILE A 176 -14.87 11.00 15.32
N PRO A 177 -15.07 12.20 14.74
CA PRO A 177 -14.65 12.49 13.38
C PRO A 177 -13.14 12.35 13.25
N GLY A 178 -12.68 11.46 12.37
CA GLY A 178 -11.27 11.22 12.11
C GLY A 178 -11.03 9.77 11.72
N TYR A 179 -9.79 9.50 11.37
CA TYR A 179 -9.29 8.17 11.05
C TYR A 179 -7.84 8.05 11.51
N ASP A 180 -7.43 6.84 11.82
CA ASP A 180 -6.03 6.49 12.01
C ASP A 180 -5.48 6.02 10.67
N THR A 181 -4.31 6.49 10.28
CA THR A 181 -3.63 6.09 9.05
C THR A 181 -2.44 5.22 9.42
N GLU A 182 -2.39 4.03 8.86
CA GLU A 182 -1.23 3.15 8.89
C GLU A 182 -0.65 3.04 7.49
N ALA A 183 0.65 3.23 7.36
CA ALA A 183 1.34 3.13 6.09
C ALA A 183 2.69 2.45 6.24
N VAL A 184 3.07 1.69 5.23
CA VAL A 184 4.41 1.14 5.08
C VAL A 184 4.98 1.53 3.73
N VAL A 185 6.21 2.06 3.74
CA VAL A 185 6.98 2.37 2.53
C VAL A 185 8.28 1.60 2.61
N THR A 186 8.54 0.76 1.64
CA THR A 186 9.74 -0.09 1.66
C THR A 186 10.19 -0.47 0.25
N ILE A 187 11.49 -0.75 0.13
CA ILE A 187 12.08 -1.41 -1.02
C ILE A 187 12.54 -2.77 -0.55
N ARG A 188 12.03 -3.83 -1.17
CA ARG A 188 12.30 -5.18 -0.72
C ARG A 188 12.49 -6.15 -1.88
N ARG A 189 13.41 -7.09 -1.73
CA ARG A 189 13.56 -8.23 -2.64
C ARG A 189 12.74 -9.38 -2.11
N VAL A 190 11.91 -9.95 -2.97
CA VAL A 190 10.99 -11.03 -2.66
C VAL A 190 11.18 -12.18 -3.64
N ALA A 191 10.96 -13.39 -3.17
CA ALA A 191 10.91 -14.56 -4.02
C ALA A 191 9.54 -14.62 -4.73
N ALA A 192 9.54 -15.06 -5.99
CA ALA A 192 8.30 -15.21 -6.74
C ALA A 192 7.41 -16.30 -6.11
N GLY A 193 6.12 -16.01 -5.91
CA GLY A 193 5.12 -16.93 -5.40
C GLY A 193 5.03 -17.03 -3.87
N GLU A 194 5.91 -16.38 -3.11
CA GLU A 194 5.92 -16.43 -1.65
C GLU A 194 5.29 -15.18 -1.01
N TRP A 195 4.65 -15.36 0.14
CA TRP A 195 4.20 -14.26 0.97
C TRP A 195 5.36 -13.69 1.78
N VAL A 196 5.57 -12.40 1.68
CA VAL A 196 6.63 -11.69 2.39
C VAL A 196 6.03 -10.55 3.19
N GLU A 197 6.37 -10.46 4.48
CA GLU A 197 5.96 -9.35 5.32
C GLU A 197 6.71 -8.08 4.91
N LEU A 198 5.96 -7.01 4.63
CA LEU A 198 6.50 -5.69 4.32
C LEU A 198 6.80 -4.90 5.57
N GLY A 199 5.94 -5.02 6.56
CA GLY A 199 6.04 -4.33 7.85
C GLY A 199 4.86 -4.63 8.72
N SER A 200 5.02 -4.33 10.00
CA SER A 200 3.96 -4.44 11.00
C SER A 200 4.03 -3.28 11.99
N ALA A 201 2.86 -2.82 12.44
CA ALA A 201 2.73 -1.82 13.48
C ALA A 201 1.99 -2.43 14.68
N ARG A 202 2.42 -2.08 15.89
CA ARG A 202 1.76 -2.46 17.12
C ARG A 202 1.52 -1.23 17.96
N THR A 203 0.28 -0.96 18.28
CA THR A 203 -0.14 0.11 19.17
C THR A 203 -0.73 -0.49 20.44
N THR A 204 -0.26 -0.02 21.60
CA THR A 204 -0.80 -0.44 22.91
C THR A 204 -1.21 0.80 23.67
N GLN A 205 -2.47 0.89 24.03
CA GLN A 205 -3.01 1.96 24.87
C GLN A 205 -3.55 1.36 26.17
N GLN A 206 -3.20 1.98 27.29
CA GLN A 206 -3.73 1.62 28.60
C GLN A 206 -4.36 2.85 29.24
N GLY A 207 -5.60 2.72 29.64
CA GLY A 207 -6.35 3.77 30.34
C GLY A 207 -6.83 3.28 31.69
N ARG A 208 -6.74 4.13 32.70
CA ARG A 208 -7.34 3.91 34.01
C ARG A 208 -8.13 5.16 34.39
N ASP A 209 -9.36 4.95 34.74
CA ASP A 209 -10.23 6.00 35.23
C ASP A 209 -10.84 5.58 36.55
N SER A 210 -10.83 6.48 37.53
CA SER A 210 -11.28 6.17 38.89
C SER A 210 -12.09 7.33 39.46
N GLY A 211 -13.24 7.02 40.01
CA GLY A 211 -14.06 7.94 40.78
C GLY A 211 -14.30 7.40 42.18
N ILE A 212 -15.01 8.15 43.00
CA ILE A 212 -15.25 7.82 44.45
C ILE A 212 -16.02 6.49 44.59
N THR A 213 -16.83 6.11 43.62
CA THR A 213 -17.70 4.93 43.64
C THR A 213 -17.46 3.92 42.55
N TYR A 214 -16.53 4.18 41.63
CA TYR A 214 -16.21 3.28 40.54
C TYR A 214 -14.72 3.33 40.17
N GLN A 215 -14.25 2.23 39.64
CA GLN A 215 -12.95 2.12 39.01
C GLN A 215 -13.07 1.37 37.70
N THR A 216 -12.56 1.96 36.62
CA THR A 216 -12.47 1.34 35.32
C THR A 216 -11.02 1.28 34.87
N SER A 217 -10.64 0.17 34.30
CA SER A 217 -9.35 0.02 33.63
C SER A 217 -9.58 -0.61 32.26
N GLY A 218 -8.89 -0.13 31.25
CA GLY A 218 -8.99 -0.65 29.89
C GLY A 218 -7.62 -0.73 29.23
N GLY A 219 -7.43 -1.72 28.42
CA GLY A 219 -6.29 -1.85 27.53
C GLY A 219 -6.76 -2.13 26.11
N GLN A 220 -6.16 -1.47 25.15
CA GLN A 220 -6.35 -1.73 23.72
C GLN A 220 -5.01 -2.10 23.12
N GLN A 221 -4.98 -3.19 22.39
CA GLN A 221 -3.87 -3.59 21.55
C GLN A 221 -4.35 -3.67 20.11
N ALA A 222 -3.73 -2.91 19.24
CA ALA A 222 -3.92 -2.98 17.80
C ALA A 222 -2.63 -3.48 17.16
N ASN A 223 -2.73 -4.52 16.34
CA ASN A 223 -1.63 -5.03 15.54
C ASN A 223 -2.05 -4.96 14.08
N GLN A 224 -1.26 -4.29 13.27
CA GLN A 224 -1.43 -4.25 11.82
C GLN A 224 -0.22 -4.86 11.13
N ARG A 225 -0.47 -5.64 10.08
CA ARG A 225 0.55 -6.30 9.29
C ARG A 225 0.24 -6.13 7.81
N PHE A 226 1.27 -5.81 7.04
CA PHE A 226 1.22 -5.77 5.60
C PHE A 226 2.09 -6.88 5.02
N GLU A 227 1.52 -7.64 4.09
CA GLU A 227 2.20 -8.73 3.40
C GLU A 227 1.98 -8.60 1.90
N VAL A 228 2.96 -9.03 1.11
CA VAL A 228 2.90 -9.03 -0.35
C VAL A 228 3.26 -10.40 -0.90
N LYS A 229 2.59 -10.76 -1.99
CA LYS A 229 2.96 -11.89 -2.85
C LYS A 229 3.06 -11.41 -4.29
N VAL A 230 4.12 -11.83 -4.98
CA VAL A 230 4.35 -11.51 -6.39
C VAL A 230 4.44 -12.79 -7.19
N GLU A 231 3.67 -12.87 -8.25
CA GLU A 231 3.66 -14.01 -9.17
C GLU A 231 4.02 -13.51 -10.57
N VAL A 232 4.97 -14.18 -11.21
CA VAL A 232 5.32 -13.91 -12.61
C VAL A 232 4.35 -14.66 -13.51
N LEU A 233 3.66 -13.93 -14.37
CA LEU A 233 2.73 -14.49 -15.34
C LEU A 233 3.52 -14.80 -16.63
N ARG A 234 3.28 -15.96 -17.19
CA ARG A 234 3.88 -16.42 -18.44
C ARG A 234 3.03 -16.03 -19.64
#